data_3e67b4936ed293bf9d8aca595c43ab52
#
_entry.id   3e67b4936ed293bf9d8aca595c43ab52
#
_cell.length_a   1.000
_cell.length_b   1.000
_cell.length_c   1.000
_cell.angle_alpha   90.00
_cell.angle_beta   90.00
_cell.angle_gamma   90.00
#
_symmetry.space_group_name_H-M   'P 1'
#
loop_
_entity.id
_entity.type
_entity.pdbx_description
1 polymer ?
#
loop_
_entity_poly.entity_id
_entity_poly.type
_entity_poly.pdbx_seq_one_letter_code
_entity_poly.pdbx_strand_id
1 'polypeptide(L)'
;LVRNIQRYGWLVPYLFGASPAVCKTFVQDFVLEAQSGLVPFDEHTLYYPHATSLRLGDIGYQNRREEGTGMKANYDSLDAYVRSLSWAISTPCPHYEAIGVKVAGDYRQLNANVLQIENEYYSSVRPKALMDWLEKPTQALRRKGVAYIEVRSFDVNAFVPNGVDPEQLLFMAALV
;
A
#
# COMPACT_ATOMS: atom_id res chain seq x y z
N LEU A 1 1.16 -18.30 2.73
CA LEU A 1 1.83 -17.27 1.92
C LEU A 1 1.59 -15.86 2.48
N VAL A 2 0.40 -15.26 2.34
CA VAL A 2 0.12 -13.87 2.76
C VAL A 2 0.50 -13.61 4.21
N ARG A 3 0.15 -14.50 5.15
CA ARG A 3 0.51 -14.35 6.57
C ARG A 3 2.02 -14.38 6.83
N ASN A 4 2.78 -15.15 6.05
CA ASN A 4 4.24 -15.12 6.14
C ASN A 4 4.78 -13.77 5.72
N ILE A 5 4.30 -13.19 4.61
CA ILE A 5 4.66 -11.84 4.19
C ILE A 5 4.25 -10.79 5.23
N GLN A 6 3.08 -10.91 5.85
CA GLN A 6 2.67 -9.99 6.93
C GLN A 6 3.62 -10.05 8.14
N ARG A 7 4.12 -11.22 8.46
CA ARG A 7 5.01 -11.44 9.62
C ARG A 7 6.47 -11.11 9.32
N TYR A 8 6.98 -11.53 8.16
CA TYR A 8 8.40 -11.50 7.83
C TYR A 8 8.74 -10.57 6.66
N GLY A 9 7.75 -9.95 6.03
CA GLY A 9 7.94 -9.12 4.82
C GLY A 9 8.80 -7.87 5.04
N TRP A 10 9.01 -7.46 6.29
CA TRP A 10 9.95 -6.40 6.65
C TRP A 10 11.40 -6.74 6.28
N LEU A 11 11.74 -8.04 6.17
CA LEU A 11 13.06 -8.48 5.70
C LEU A 11 13.33 -8.06 4.25
N VAL A 12 12.29 -7.92 3.42
CA VAL A 12 12.46 -7.56 2.02
C VAL A 12 13.08 -6.16 1.87
N PRO A 13 12.49 -5.06 2.40
CA PRO A 13 13.13 -3.75 2.34
C PRO A 13 14.40 -3.67 3.18
N TYR A 14 14.55 -4.45 4.24
CA TYR A 14 15.76 -4.48 5.05
C TYR A 14 16.96 -5.03 4.28
N LEU A 15 16.79 -6.16 3.57
CA LEU A 15 17.86 -6.83 2.83
C LEU A 15 18.07 -6.26 1.42
N PHE A 16 16.99 -5.84 0.75
CA PHE A 16 16.97 -5.50 -0.67
C PHE A 16 16.47 -4.08 -0.93
N GLY A 17 16.39 -3.25 0.10
CA GLY A 17 15.99 -1.86 -0.06
C GLY A 17 17.01 -1.09 -0.90
N ALA A 18 16.50 -0.27 -1.83
CA ALA A 18 17.28 0.53 -2.76
C ALA A 18 16.70 1.95 -2.93
N SER A 19 15.86 2.40 -1.99
CA SER A 19 15.20 3.71 -2.06
C SER A 19 15.21 4.45 -0.71
N PRO A 20 16.41 4.78 -0.15
CA PRO A 20 16.52 5.52 1.11
C PRO A 20 16.28 7.02 0.96
N ALA A 21 16.08 7.51 -0.26
CA ALA A 21 15.97 8.92 -0.61
C ALA A 21 14.69 9.25 -1.37
N VAL A 22 14.28 10.51 -1.29
CA VAL A 22 13.05 11.02 -1.91
C VAL A 22 13.24 12.47 -2.37
N CYS A 23 12.56 12.86 -3.46
CA CYS A 23 12.54 14.25 -3.91
C CYS A 23 11.79 15.14 -2.89
N LYS A 24 12.31 16.34 -2.61
CA LYS A 24 11.68 17.30 -1.70
C LYS A 24 10.25 17.65 -2.12
N THR A 25 9.97 17.72 -3.42
CA THR A 25 8.62 18.03 -3.91
C THR A 25 7.60 16.92 -3.60
N PHE A 26 8.07 15.68 -3.47
CA PHE A 26 7.19 14.55 -3.09
C PHE A 26 6.67 14.67 -1.65
N VAL A 27 7.45 15.26 -0.75
CA VAL A 27 7.10 15.33 0.68
C VAL A 27 6.54 16.69 1.12
N GLN A 28 6.33 17.64 0.20
CA GLN A 28 5.83 18.97 0.51
C GLN A 28 4.47 18.98 1.21
N ASP A 29 3.59 18.05 0.82
CA ASP A 29 2.23 17.95 1.36
C ASP A 29 2.12 16.98 2.55
N PHE A 30 3.25 16.45 3.02
CA PHE A 30 3.25 15.53 4.16
C PHE A 30 3.29 16.30 5.48
N VAL A 31 2.64 15.74 6.51
CA VAL A 31 2.71 16.28 7.87
C VAL A 31 4.15 16.33 8.34
N LEU A 32 4.52 17.37 9.06
CA LEU A 32 5.90 17.59 9.56
C LEU A 32 6.47 16.38 10.31
N GLU A 33 5.61 15.63 11.02
CA GLU A 33 6.01 14.42 11.74
C GLU A 33 6.49 13.31 10.81
N ALA A 34 5.85 13.13 9.62
CA ALA A 34 6.28 12.15 8.63
C ALA A 34 7.61 12.53 7.95
N GLN A 35 7.99 13.82 8.02
CA GLN A 35 9.28 14.32 7.53
C GLN A 35 10.36 14.32 8.61
N SER A 36 10.00 14.07 9.88
CA SER A 36 10.96 14.08 10.97
C SER A 36 12.05 13.02 10.76
N GLY A 37 13.32 13.45 10.84
CA GLY A 37 14.48 12.59 10.61
C GLY A 37 14.96 12.51 9.15
N LEU A 38 14.24 13.09 8.17
CA LEU A 38 14.76 13.29 6.83
C LEU A 38 15.86 14.36 6.81
N VAL A 39 16.99 14.03 6.23
CA VAL A 39 18.17 14.89 6.14
C VAL A 39 18.37 15.32 4.68
N PRO A 40 18.72 16.60 4.39
CA PRO A 40 19.07 17.03 3.05
C PRO A 40 20.34 16.30 2.54
N PHE A 41 20.25 15.73 1.34
CA PHE A 41 21.39 15.21 0.60
C PHE A 41 21.95 16.26 -0.35
N ASP A 42 21.06 16.91 -1.10
CA ASP A 42 21.35 18.01 -2.00
C ASP A 42 20.18 19.01 -2.05
N GLU A 43 20.20 19.92 -3.05
CA GLU A 43 19.16 20.93 -3.23
C GLU A 43 17.75 20.33 -3.40
N HIS A 44 17.64 19.14 -4.01
CA HIS A 44 16.38 18.55 -4.42
C HIS A 44 16.02 17.28 -3.66
N THR A 45 16.95 16.67 -2.91
CA THR A 45 16.84 15.32 -2.35
C THR A 45 16.91 15.35 -0.85
N LEU A 46 16.02 14.57 -0.23
CA LEU A 46 16.05 14.21 1.19
C LEU A 46 16.27 12.70 1.34
N TYR A 47 16.87 12.27 2.46
CA TYR A 47 17.08 10.86 2.75
C TYR A 47 17.03 10.58 4.27
N TYR A 48 16.81 9.31 4.63
CA TYR A 48 17.02 8.83 6.00
C TYR A 48 18.41 8.18 6.09
N PRO A 49 19.29 8.63 7.01
CA PRO A 49 20.69 8.17 7.08
C PRO A 49 20.88 6.65 7.24
N HIS A 50 19.92 5.96 7.87
CA HIS A 50 20.02 4.53 8.14
C HIS A 50 18.91 3.70 7.47
N ALA A 51 18.10 4.32 6.63
CA ALA A 51 17.06 3.60 5.90
C ALA A 51 17.64 2.90 4.68
N THR A 52 17.18 1.70 4.42
CA THR A 52 17.42 0.98 3.16
C THR A 52 16.33 1.29 2.14
N SER A 53 15.11 1.59 2.61
CA SER A 53 13.95 1.91 1.78
C SER A 53 12.98 2.80 2.56
N LEU A 54 12.41 3.78 1.86
CA LEU A 54 11.29 4.60 2.37
C LEU A 54 9.92 4.05 1.93
N ARG A 55 9.89 2.96 1.16
CA ARG A 55 8.68 2.43 0.53
C ARG A 55 7.59 2.02 1.53
N LEU A 56 7.97 1.42 2.65
CA LEU A 56 7.05 0.98 3.70
C LEU A 56 7.10 1.89 4.94
N GLY A 57 7.79 3.01 4.86
CA GLY A 57 7.86 4.02 5.91
C GLY A 57 6.70 5.02 5.84
N ASP A 58 6.71 6.01 6.74
CA ASP A 58 5.61 6.98 6.93
C ASP A 58 5.29 7.83 5.70
N ILE A 59 6.25 8.00 4.80
CA ILE A 59 6.08 8.71 3.53
C ILE A 59 5.82 7.78 2.34
N GLY A 60 5.83 6.47 2.55
CA GLY A 60 5.65 5.46 1.51
C GLY A 60 4.21 4.97 1.34
N TYR A 61 4.08 3.71 0.94
CA TYR A 61 2.80 3.04 0.75
C TYR A 61 2.16 2.66 2.09
N GLN A 62 1.36 3.54 2.63
CA GLN A 62 0.62 3.34 3.88
C GLN A 62 -0.86 3.72 3.74
N ASN A 63 -1.68 3.14 4.60
CA ASN A 63 -3.05 3.58 4.85
C ASN A 63 -3.02 4.62 5.97
N ARG A 64 -2.63 5.86 5.67
CA ARG A 64 -2.36 6.94 6.64
C ARG A 64 -3.50 7.26 7.59
N ARG A 65 -4.69 6.73 7.36
CA ARG A 65 -5.89 6.99 8.15
C ARG A 65 -6.48 5.74 8.77
N GLU A 66 -5.70 4.65 8.90
CA GLU A 66 -6.19 3.43 9.56
C GLU A 66 -6.72 3.73 10.96
N GLU A 67 -6.00 4.51 11.75
CA GLU A 67 -6.43 4.91 13.10
C GLU A 67 -7.70 5.76 13.10
N GLY A 68 -7.87 6.65 12.11
CA GLY A 68 -9.04 7.53 11.99
C GLY A 68 -10.27 6.87 11.39
N THR A 69 -10.10 5.83 10.56
CA THR A 69 -11.21 5.14 9.87
C THR A 69 -11.50 3.76 10.43
N GLY A 70 -10.60 3.19 11.24
CA GLY A 70 -10.69 1.83 11.75
C GLY A 70 -10.48 0.75 10.68
N MET A 71 -10.04 1.11 9.47
CA MET A 71 -9.86 0.18 8.38
C MET A 71 -8.53 -0.56 8.51
N LYS A 72 -8.63 -1.85 8.86
CA LYS A 72 -7.53 -2.80 8.77
C LYS A 72 -8.04 -4.08 8.14
N ALA A 73 -7.46 -4.47 7.00
CA ALA A 73 -7.85 -5.72 6.35
C ALA A 73 -7.45 -6.92 7.21
N ASN A 74 -8.37 -7.85 7.40
CA ASN A 74 -8.13 -9.09 8.10
C ASN A 74 -7.62 -10.15 7.12
N TYR A 75 -6.46 -10.73 7.40
CA TYR A 75 -5.81 -11.75 6.57
C TYR A 75 -5.92 -13.18 7.14
N ASP A 76 -6.77 -13.42 8.15
CA ASP A 76 -6.94 -14.74 8.75
C ASP A 76 -7.57 -15.75 7.77
N SER A 77 -8.46 -15.27 6.92
CA SER A 77 -9.06 -16.06 5.84
C SER A 77 -9.41 -15.18 4.65
N LEU A 78 -9.68 -15.80 3.49
CA LEU A 78 -10.17 -15.10 2.30
C LEU A 78 -11.50 -14.38 2.59
N ASP A 79 -12.41 -15.04 3.29
CA ASP A 79 -13.69 -14.46 3.66
C ASP A 79 -13.54 -13.25 4.58
N ALA A 80 -12.63 -13.32 5.56
CA ALA A 80 -12.35 -12.21 6.46
C ALA A 80 -11.77 -11.02 5.71
N TYR A 81 -10.83 -11.26 4.80
CA TYR A 81 -10.25 -10.22 3.93
C TYR A 81 -11.32 -9.54 3.07
N VAL A 82 -12.13 -10.33 2.36
CA VAL A 82 -13.19 -9.83 1.49
C VAL A 82 -14.25 -9.07 2.28
N ARG A 83 -14.64 -9.55 3.50
CA ARG A 83 -15.54 -8.79 4.37
C ARG A 83 -14.97 -7.46 4.80
N SER A 84 -13.68 -7.40 5.16
CA SER A 84 -13.03 -6.14 5.54
C SER A 84 -13.09 -5.09 4.43
N LEU A 85 -12.73 -5.45 3.20
CA LEU A 85 -12.79 -4.54 2.06
C LEU A 85 -14.23 -4.17 1.69
N SER A 86 -15.15 -5.16 1.68
CA SER A 86 -16.57 -4.91 1.40
C SER A 86 -17.18 -3.93 2.41
N TRP A 87 -16.84 -4.07 3.68
CA TRP A 87 -17.24 -3.13 4.71
C TRP A 87 -16.72 -1.72 4.41
N ALA A 88 -15.44 -1.59 4.12
CA ALA A 88 -14.82 -0.28 3.92
C ALA A 88 -15.38 0.50 2.71
N ILE A 89 -15.71 -0.19 1.61
CA ILE A 89 -16.31 0.44 0.41
C ILE A 89 -17.82 0.72 0.55
N SER A 90 -18.46 0.26 1.62
CA SER A 90 -19.89 0.44 1.87
C SER A 90 -20.21 1.22 3.14
N THR A 91 -19.22 1.54 3.95
CA THR A 91 -19.40 2.23 5.23
C THR A 91 -19.07 3.72 5.07
N PRO A 92 -20.03 4.63 5.33
CA PRO A 92 -19.79 6.06 5.31
C PRO A 92 -18.70 6.48 6.30
N CYS A 93 -17.88 7.45 5.90
CA CYS A 93 -16.85 8.06 6.73
C CYS A 93 -17.22 9.53 7.01
N PRO A 94 -17.44 9.93 8.27
CA PRO A 94 -17.87 11.29 8.61
C PRO A 94 -16.94 12.38 8.06
N HIS A 95 -15.65 12.12 8.02
CA HIS A 95 -14.69 13.06 7.43
C HIS A 95 -14.94 13.31 5.95
N TYR A 96 -15.24 12.26 5.17
CA TYR A 96 -15.52 12.38 3.73
C TYR A 96 -16.95 12.88 3.47
N GLU A 97 -17.89 12.56 4.36
CA GLU A 97 -19.24 13.15 4.31
C GLU A 97 -19.21 14.67 4.48
N ALA A 98 -18.35 15.18 5.36
CA ALA A 98 -18.17 16.62 5.58
C ALA A 98 -17.60 17.34 4.34
N ILE A 99 -16.79 16.67 3.52
CA ILE A 99 -16.28 17.20 2.24
C ILE A 99 -17.43 17.25 1.21
N GLY A 100 -18.32 16.25 1.22
CA GLY A 100 -19.39 16.06 0.25
C GLY A 100 -18.92 15.45 -1.07
N VAL A 101 -19.79 14.67 -1.71
CA VAL A 101 -19.49 14.03 -3.00
C VAL A 101 -19.55 15.06 -4.13
N LYS A 102 -20.54 15.95 -4.09
CA LYS A 102 -20.73 17.00 -5.08
C LYS A 102 -21.01 18.33 -4.38
N VAL A 103 -20.19 19.34 -4.64
CA VAL A 103 -20.28 20.68 -4.03
C VAL A 103 -20.30 21.74 -5.12
N ALA A 104 -21.31 22.61 -5.10
CA ALA A 104 -21.49 23.67 -6.08
C ALA A 104 -21.47 23.21 -7.56
N GLY A 105 -21.89 21.97 -7.82
CA GLY A 105 -21.92 21.39 -9.17
C GLY A 105 -20.72 20.51 -9.52
N ASP A 106 -19.61 20.62 -8.77
CA ASP A 106 -18.36 19.89 -9.03
C ASP A 106 -18.24 18.63 -8.17
N TYR A 107 -17.84 17.53 -8.77
CA TYR A 107 -17.50 16.32 -8.05
C TYR A 107 -16.16 16.47 -7.32
N ARG A 108 -16.16 16.20 -6.00
CA ARG A 108 -14.99 16.27 -5.12
C ARG A 108 -14.41 14.88 -4.85
N GLN A 109 -15.26 13.86 -4.88
CA GLN A 109 -14.90 12.47 -4.63
C GLN A 109 -15.94 11.53 -5.26
N LEU A 110 -15.63 10.25 -5.40
CA LEU A 110 -16.53 9.24 -5.99
C LEU A 110 -17.71 8.93 -5.06
N ASN A 111 -17.42 8.79 -3.78
CA ASN A 111 -18.39 8.58 -2.71
C ASN A 111 -17.76 9.02 -1.37
N ALA A 112 -18.52 8.97 -0.29
CA ALA A 112 -18.06 9.38 1.05
C ALA A 112 -17.77 8.19 1.98
N ASN A 113 -17.46 7.02 1.45
CA ASN A 113 -17.15 5.84 2.25
C ASN A 113 -15.70 5.83 2.76
N VAL A 114 -15.41 4.92 3.69
CA VAL A 114 -14.07 4.69 4.27
C VAL A 114 -13.04 4.46 3.16
N LEU A 115 -13.37 3.63 2.16
CA LEU A 115 -12.67 3.55 0.88
C LEU A 115 -13.64 3.87 -0.26
N GLN A 116 -13.22 4.64 -1.23
CA GLN A 116 -14.03 4.92 -2.42
C GLN A 116 -14.06 3.72 -3.37
N ILE A 117 -12.92 3.05 -3.53
CA ILE A 117 -12.77 1.81 -4.29
C ILE A 117 -11.83 0.84 -3.54
N GLU A 118 -11.97 -0.46 -3.80
CA GLU A 118 -11.16 -1.50 -3.16
C GLU A 118 -9.65 -1.35 -3.40
N ASN A 119 -9.25 -0.73 -4.52
CA ASN A 119 -7.87 -0.53 -4.89
C ASN A 119 -7.15 0.55 -4.05
N GLU A 120 -7.88 1.38 -3.33
CA GLU A 120 -7.31 2.38 -2.42
C GLU A 120 -6.69 1.77 -1.16
N TYR A 121 -7.03 0.53 -0.82
CA TYR A 121 -6.40 -0.14 0.30
C TYR A 121 -4.96 -0.53 -0.03
N TYR A 122 -4.00 0.09 0.62
CA TYR A 122 -2.59 -0.23 0.47
C TYR A 122 -2.17 -1.33 1.43
N SER A 123 -1.39 -2.28 0.92
CA SER A 123 -0.77 -3.35 1.71
C SER A 123 0.51 -3.81 1.03
N SER A 124 1.49 -4.27 1.81
CA SER A 124 2.73 -4.86 1.30
C SER A 124 2.50 -6.16 0.53
N VAL A 125 1.36 -6.80 0.75
CA VAL A 125 0.93 -8.00 0.03
C VAL A 125 -0.59 -7.99 -0.19
N ARG A 126 -1.03 -8.44 -1.37
CA ARG A 126 -2.45 -8.55 -1.71
C ARG A 126 -2.77 -9.91 -2.32
N PRO A 127 -3.84 -10.59 -1.85
CA PRO A 127 -4.41 -11.73 -2.59
C PRO A 127 -5.10 -11.20 -3.86
N LYS A 128 -4.91 -11.89 -4.95
CA LYS A 128 -5.44 -11.55 -6.28
C LYS A 128 -6.17 -12.72 -6.91
N ALA A 129 -7.27 -12.44 -7.60
CA ALA A 129 -7.98 -13.36 -8.46
C ALA A 129 -7.80 -12.94 -9.94
N LEU A 130 -8.04 -13.87 -10.86
CA LEU A 130 -8.19 -13.53 -12.27
C LEU A 130 -9.56 -12.88 -12.47
N MET A 131 -9.56 -11.58 -12.78
CA MET A 131 -10.78 -10.77 -12.93
C MET A 131 -11.30 -10.81 -14.37
N ASP A 132 -12.62 -10.80 -14.51
CA ASP A 132 -13.27 -10.51 -15.76
C ASP A 132 -13.35 -8.99 -15.99
N TRP A 133 -13.76 -8.58 -17.19
CA TRP A 133 -13.89 -7.16 -17.51
C TRP A 133 -14.87 -6.46 -16.55
N LEU A 134 -14.45 -5.36 -15.94
CA LEU A 134 -15.19 -4.56 -14.95
C LEU A 134 -15.60 -5.30 -13.66
N GLU A 135 -15.09 -6.50 -13.41
CA GLU A 135 -15.35 -7.21 -12.16
C GLU A 135 -14.59 -6.57 -10.99
N LYS A 136 -15.27 -6.43 -9.85
CA LYS A 136 -14.63 -5.94 -8.62
C LYS A 136 -13.70 -7.00 -8.03
N PRO A 137 -12.52 -6.62 -7.48
CA PRO A 137 -11.57 -7.55 -6.86
C PRO A 137 -12.20 -8.49 -5.82
N THR A 138 -13.03 -7.97 -4.90
CA THR A 138 -13.69 -8.80 -3.89
C THR A 138 -14.69 -9.78 -4.47
N GLN A 139 -15.38 -9.43 -5.56
CA GLN A 139 -16.29 -10.32 -6.27
C GLN A 139 -15.54 -11.47 -6.95
N ALA A 140 -14.42 -11.13 -7.64
CA ALA A 140 -13.56 -12.14 -8.27
C ALA A 140 -12.98 -13.09 -7.22
N LEU A 141 -12.48 -12.56 -6.09
CA LEU A 141 -11.95 -13.35 -4.98
C LEU A 141 -12.99 -14.30 -4.38
N ARG A 142 -14.24 -13.85 -4.20
CA ARG A 142 -15.34 -14.73 -3.70
C ARG A 142 -15.69 -15.83 -4.69
N ARG A 143 -15.71 -15.52 -5.98
CA ARG A 143 -16.16 -16.43 -7.02
C ARG A 143 -15.09 -17.43 -7.45
N LYS A 144 -13.84 -16.97 -7.58
CA LYS A 144 -12.75 -17.76 -8.18
C LYS A 144 -11.67 -18.14 -7.17
N GLY A 145 -11.69 -17.58 -5.96
CA GLY A 145 -10.61 -17.75 -4.99
C GLY A 145 -9.37 -16.95 -5.31
N VAL A 146 -8.28 -17.24 -4.60
CA VAL A 146 -6.98 -16.60 -4.82
C VAL A 146 -6.20 -17.34 -5.90
N ALA A 147 -5.88 -16.65 -6.99
CA ALA A 147 -5.05 -17.19 -8.07
C ALA A 147 -3.56 -16.94 -7.82
N TYR A 148 -3.20 -15.77 -7.27
CA TYR A 148 -1.82 -15.38 -6.97
C TYR A 148 -1.78 -14.34 -5.85
N ILE A 149 -0.59 -14.04 -5.35
CA ILE A 149 -0.35 -12.92 -4.44
C ILE A 149 0.50 -11.86 -5.14
N GLU A 150 0.20 -10.61 -4.89
CA GLU A 150 0.96 -9.45 -5.34
C GLU A 150 1.80 -8.94 -4.17
N VAL A 151 3.12 -9.04 -4.28
CA VAL A 151 4.05 -8.49 -3.27
C VAL A 151 4.47 -7.10 -3.71
N ARG A 152 4.31 -6.10 -2.82
CA ARG A 152 4.57 -4.68 -3.09
C ARG A 152 5.74 -4.10 -2.30
N SER A 153 6.48 -4.93 -1.59
CA SER A 153 7.58 -4.49 -0.71
C SER A 153 8.93 -4.37 -1.40
N PHE A 154 9.05 -4.72 -2.69
CA PHE A 154 10.29 -4.56 -3.43
C PHE A 154 10.52 -3.13 -3.91
N ASP A 155 11.75 -2.67 -3.76
CA ASP A 155 12.27 -1.53 -4.52
C ASP A 155 12.84 -1.98 -5.86
N VAL A 156 12.91 -1.06 -6.81
CA VAL A 156 13.65 -1.26 -8.05
C VAL A 156 15.13 -1.02 -7.76
N ASN A 157 15.96 -2.06 -7.92
CA ASN A 157 17.40 -1.93 -7.80
C ASN A 157 17.98 -1.34 -9.10
N ALA A 158 18.41 -0.08 -9.05
CA ALA A 158 18.96 0.63 -10.21
C ALA A 158 20.30 0.05 -10.72
N PHE A 159 20.98 -0.79 -9.92
CA PHE A 159 22.25 -1.42 -10.31
C PHE A 159 22.06 -2.74 -11.04
N VAL A 160 20.82 -3.23 -11.17
CA VAL A 160 20.49 -4.47 -11.85
C VAL A 160 19.62 -4.15 -13.06
N PRO A 161 19.94 -4.64 -14.29
CA PRO A 161 19.22 -4.27 -15.51
C PRO A 161 17.71 -4.51 -15.47
N ASN A 162 17.26 -5.56 -14.77
CA ASN A 162 15.84 -5.90 -14.62
C ASN A 162 15.21 -5.32 -13.35
N GLY A 163 15.95 -4.54 -12.56
CA GLY A 163 15.48 -3.96 -11.30
C GLY A 163 15.33 -4.94 -10.14
N VAL A 164 15.53 -6.23 -10.37
CA VAL A 164 15.50 -7.32 -9.38
C VAL A 164 16.49 -8.40 -9.79
N ASP A 165 17.24 -8.96 -8.85
CA ASP A 165 18.18 -10.02 -9.10
C ASP A 165 17.62 -11.41 -8.76
N PRO A 166 18.28 -12.50 -9.23
CA PRO A 166 17.86 -13.88 -8.96
C PRO A 166 17.83 -14.24 -7.48
N GLU A 167 18.77 -13.73 -6.67
CA GLU A 167 18.85 -13.98 -5.24
C GLU A 167 17.62 -13.42 -4.51
N GLN A 168 17.14 -12.24 -4.91
CA GLN A 168 15.91 -11.66 -4.38
C GLN A 168 14.70 -12.56 -4.68
N LEU A 169 14.61 -13.12 -5.89
CA LEU A 169 13.53 -14.02 -6.27
C LEU A 169 13.57 -15.34 -5.50
N LEU A 170 14.78 -15.91 -5.33
CA LEU A 170 14.99 -17.12 -4.53
C LEU A 170 14.64 -16.89 -3.06
N PHE A 171 15.07 -15.75 -2.50
CA PHE A 171 14.71 -15.36 -1.14
C PHE A 171 13.18 -15.28 -0.97
N MET A 172 12.49 -14.64 -1.92
CA MET A 172 11.03 -14.54 -1.87
C MET A 172 10.34 -15.89 -1.97
N ALA A 173 10.84 -16.80 -2.82
CA ALA A 173 10.31 -18.15 -2.93
C ALA A 173 10.45 -18.93 -1.62
N ALA A 174 11.53 -18.68 -0.85
CA ALA A 174 11.74 -19.30 0.44
C ALA A 174 10.91 -18.64 1.56
N LEU A 175 10.61 -17.33 1.46
CA LEU A 175 9.87 -16.56 2.47
C LEU A 175 8.37 -16.88 2.45
N VAL A 176 7.79 -17.15 1.29
CA VAL A 176 6.34 -17.39 1.11
C VAL A 176 5.96 -18.85 1.32
#